data_620a7b8c926b44beae64cf98c0c9ed1d
#
_entry.id   620a7b8c926b44beae64cf98c0c9ed1d
#
_cell.length_a   1.000
_cell.length_b   1.000
_cell.length_c   1.000
_cell.angle_alpha   90.00
_cell.angle_beta   90.00
_cell.angle_gamma   90.00
#
_symmetry.space_group_name_H-M   'P 1'
#
loop_
_entity.id
_entity.type
_entity.pdbx_description
1 polymer ?
#
loop_
_entity_poly.entity_id
_entity_poly.type
_entity_poly.pdbx_seq_one_letter_code
_entity_poly.pdbx_strand_id
1 'polypeptide(L)'
;MTTTHAWRRNGAKTGDLKYILVEPLRHTSYVRPTAGGWLCFDGKEIEVTPFANKWLSIIPADKSRGTAIFLVVALAYCCDGASCAPDLECVMDGTFVHDPVYQFAEEIAAAWGCGVAAVLRWGDALFSEVMLHRHTPKVIRVAYYVPVSLAGYPYNRALHWWHGRKPQDGTQGPPAIAGG
;
A
#
# COMPACT_ATOMS: atom_id res chain seq x y z
N MET A 1 -3.30 -27.21 -5.77
CA MET A 1 -3.30 -25.99 -6.60
C MET A 1 -2.20 -25.09 -6.04
N THR A 2 -1.15 -24.86 -6.80
CA THR A 2 -0.08 -23.92 -6.44
C THR A 2 -0.61 -22.54 -6.65
N THR A 3 -0.78 -21.79 -5.57
CA THR A 3 -1.16 -20.37 -5.64
C THR A 3 0.03 -19.62 -6.24
N THR A 4 -0.08 -19.15 -7.48
CA THR A 4 0.92 -18.27 -8.07
C THR A 4 0.78 -16.90 -7.41
N HIS A 5 1.79 -16.50 -6.61
CA HIS A 5 1.83 -15.17 -6.03
C HIS A 5 2.25 -14.15 -7.09
N ALA A 6 1.65 -12.96 -7.03
CA ALA A 6 2.04 -11.84 -7.89
C ALA A 6 3.44 -11.27 -7.56
N TRP A 7 4.14 -11.85 -6.58
CA TRP A 7 5.45 -11.40 -6.10
C TRP A 7 6.43 -12.56 -5.92
N ARG A 8 7.71 -12.24 -5.90
CA ARG A 8 8.81 -13.17 -5.58
C ARG A 8 9.88 -12.48 -4.75
N ARG A 9 10.76 -13.25 -4.11
CA ARG A 9 11.98 -12.70 -3.50
C ARG A 9 12.84 -12.05 -4.57
N ASN A 10 13.30 -10.84 -4.29
CA ASN A 10 14.25 -10.15 -5.15
C ASN A 10 15.63 -10.80 -4.94
N GLY A 11 16.19 -11.41 -5.97
CA GLY A 11 17.52 -12.05 -5.91
C GLY A 11 18.67 -11.04 -5.93
N ALA A 12 18.40 -9.74 -6.06
CA ALA A 12 19.43 -8.72 -6.06
C ALA A 12 20.03 -8.55 -4.67
N LYS A 13 21.33 -8.62 -4.55
CA LYS A 13 22.08 -8.38 -3.30
C LYS A 13 22.18 -6.89 -2.92
N THR A 14 21.46 -6.01 -3.59
CA THR A 14 21.57 -4.57 -3.46
C THR A 14 20.39 -4.02 -2.69
N GLY A 15 20.64 -3.65 -1.44
CA GLY A 15 19.70 -2.90 -0.60
C GLY A 15 18.67 -3.77 0.13
N ASP A 16 17.84 -3.09 0.90
CA ASP A 16 16.87 -3.70 1.81
C ASP A 16 15.60 -4.21 1.10
N LEU A 17 15.48 -4.03 -0.21
CA LEU A 17 14.31 -4.44 -0.99
C LEU A 17 14.32 -5.93 -1.26
N LYS A 18 13.60 -6.68 -0.44
CA LYS A 18 13.60 -8.16 -0.43
C LYS A 18 12.67 -8.79 -1.46
N TYR A 19 11.62 -8.09 -1.85
CA TYR A 19 10.53 -8.63 -2.65
C TYR A 19 10.20 -7.71 -3.83
N ILE A 20 9.77 -8.30 -4.94
CA ILE A 20 9.41 -7.59 -6.17
C ILE A 20 8.10 -8.16 -6.75
N LEU A 21 7.22 -7.29 -7.21
CA LEU A 21 6.05 -7.70 -7.98
C LEU A 21 6.46 -8.17 -9.38
N VAL A 22 6.04 -9.37 -9.72
CA VAL A 22 6.22 -9.99 -11.05
C VAL A 22 5.00 -9.83 -11.94
N GLU A 23 3.88 -9.40 -11.35
CA GLU A 23 2.64 -9.00 -12.00
C GLU A 23 2.06 -7.78 -11.28
N PRO A 24 1.27 -6.92 -11.95
CA PRO A 24 0.59 -5.84 -11.25
C PRO A 24 -0.37 -6.38 -10.19
N LEU A 25 -0.24 -5.92 -8.96
CA LEU A 25 -1.20 -6.25 -7.91
C LEU A 25 -2.44 -5.37 -8.05
N ARG A 26 -3.61 -5.99 -8.12
CA ARG A 26 -4.91 -5.32 -8.20
C ARG A 26 -5.73 -5.64 -6.97
N HIS A 27 -6.28 -4.60 -6.35
CA HIS A 27 -7.15 -4.74 -5.19
C HIS A 27 -8.35 -3.81 -5.31
N THR A 28 -9.53 -4.34 -5.04
CA THR A 28 -10.76 -3.55 -4.92
C THR A 28 -11.06 -3.37 -3.44
N SER A 29 -10.95 -2.14 -2.96
CA SER A 29 -11.19 -1.81 -1.56
C SER A 29 -12.65 -1.48 -1.33
N TYR A 30 -13.16 -2.00 -0.22
CA TYR A 30 -14.48 -1.68 0.35
C TYR A 30 -14.35 -0.93 1.68
N VAL A 31 -13.14 -0.48 2.02
CA VAL A 31 -12.89 0.22 3.28
C VAL A 31 -13.64 1.53 3.29
N ARG A 32 -14.77 1.49 4.00
CA ARG A 32 -15.65 2.63 4.32
C ARG A 32 -15.97 3.56 3.14
N PRO A 33 -16.49 3.06 2.03
CA PRO A 33 -17.10 3.96 1.08
C PRO A 33 -18.42 4.43 1.67
N THR A 34 -18.62 5.73 1.68
CA THR A 34 -19.96 6.26 1.82
C THR A 34 -20.68 6.20 0.47
N ALA A 35 -22.00 6.19 0.49
CA ALA A 35 -22.81 6.24 -0.73
C ALA A 35 -22.42 7.48 -1.53
N GLY A 36 -21.67 7.33 -2.60
CA GLY A 36 -21.24 8.45 -3.44
C GLY A 36 -19.77 8.51 -3.83
N GLY A 37 -18.94 7.54 -3.43
CA GLY A 37 -17.50 7.52 -3.78
C GLY A 37 -16.64 8.41 -2.90
N TRP A 38 -17.08 8.62 -1.66
CA TRP A 38 -16.37 9.37 -0.64
C TRP A 38 -15.75 8.41 0.38
N LEU A 39 -14.54 8.71 0.83
CA LEU A 39 -13.96 8.07 2.00
C LEU A 39 -14.28 8.90 3.23
N CYS A 40 -14.61 8.22 4.33
CA CYS A 40 -14.84 8.87 5.61
C CYS A 40 -13.59 8.75 6.48
N PHE A 41 -12.93 9.87 6.75
CA PHE A 41 -11.83 9.97 7.69
C PHE A 41 -12.24 10.84 8.89
N ASP A 42 -12.14 10.29 10.10
CA ASP A 42 -12.47 11.02 11.34
C ASP A 42 -13.85 11.73 11.29
N GLY A 43 -14.85 11.07 10.71
CA GLY A 43 -16.21 11.62 10.56
C GLY A 43 -16.36 12.63 9.42
N LYS A 44 -15.31 12.95 8.68
CA LYS A 44 -15.39 13.82 7.50
C LYS A 44 -15.39 12.98 6.23
N GLU A 45 -16.30 13.29 5.32
CA GLU A 45 -16.29 12.73 3.98
C GLU A 45 -15.25 13.45 3.12
N ILE A 46 -14.47 12.66 2.38
CA ILE A 46 -13.45 13.16 1.47
C ILE A 46 -13.71 12.58 0.08
N GLU A 47 -13.76 13.45 -0.92
CA GLU A 47 -13.89 13.02 -2.30
C GLU A 47 -12.58 12.35 -2.74
N VAL A 48 -12.70 11.11 -3.22
CA VAL A 48 -11.57 10.39 -3.78
C VAL A 48 -11.44 10.76 -5.25
N THR A 49 -10.52 11.64 -5.55
CA THR A 49 -10.14 11.92 -6.93
C THR A 49 -9.20 10.83 -7.45
N PRO A 50 -9.17 10.57 -8.78
CA PRO A 50 -8.19 9.68 -9.35
C PRO A 50 -6.77 10.12 -8.99
N PHE A 51 -5.96 9.18 -8.52
CA PHE A 51 -4.53 9.38 -8.27
C PHE A 51 -3.75 8.35 -9.06
N ALA A 52 -2.70 8.78 -9.75
CA ALA A 52 -1.80 7.87 -10.44
C ALA A 52 -0.38 8.43 -10.49
N ASN A 53 0.57 7.55 -10.22
CA ASN A 53 1.97 7.77 -10.51
C ASN A 53 2.56 6.50 -11.14
N LYS A 54 3.88 6.45 -11.28
CA LYS A 54 4.59 5.31 -11.89
C LYS A 54 4.31 3.97 -11.18
N TRP A 55 4.08 4.00 -9.87
CA TRP A 55 4.00 2.80 -9.03
C TRP A 55 2.62 2.48 -8.50
N LEU A 56 1.77 3.50 -8.31
CA LEU A 56 0.46 3.34 -7.70
C LEU A 56 -0.59 4.09 -8.51
N SER A 57 -1.68 3.41 -8.82
CA SER A 57 -2.89 4.04 -9.36
C SER A 57 -4.05 3.76 -8.42
N ILE A 58 -4.80 4.81 -8.10
CA ILE A 58 -6.00 4.75 -7.29
C ILE A 58 -7.14 5.32 -8.14
N ILE A 59 -8.09 4.47 -8.47
CA ILE A 59 -9.20 4.81 -9.36
C ILE A 59 -10.49 4.74 -8.54
N PRO A 60 -11.26 5.83 -8.42
CA PRO A 60 -12.57 5.76 -7.80
C PRO A 60 -13.43 4.72 -8.49
N ALA A 61 -14.06 3.85 -7.71
CA ALA A 61 -14.92 2.83 -8.27
C ALA A 61 -16.21 3.44 -8.81
N ASP A 62 -16.82 2.72 -9.73
CA ASP A 62 -18.11 3.07 -10.28
C ASP A 62 -19.17 3.11 -9.15
N LYS A 63 -19.73 4.31 -8.95
CA LYS A 63 -20.76 4.58 -7.94
C LYS A 63 -21.96 3.62 -8.02
N SER A 64 -22.24 3.06 -9.20
CA SER A 64 -23.35 2.14 -9.42
C SER A 64 -23.14 0.75 -8.81
N ARG A 65 -21.89 0.39 -8.47
CA ARG A 65 -21.53 -0.95 -7.98
C ARG A 65 -21.22 -1.00 -6.49
N GLY A 66 -21.30 0.12 -5.78
CA GLY A 66 -21.01 0.18 -4.34
C GLY A 66 -19.54 -0.11 -3.97
N THR A 67 -18.66 -0.26 -4.96
CA THR A 67 -17.23 -0.42 -4.76
C THR A 67 -16.57 0.93 -4.57
N ALA A 68 -15.73 1.04 -3.57
CA ALA A 68 -15.17 2.33 -3.19
C ALA A 68 -13.99 2.75 -4.05
N ILE A 69 -13.01 1.87 -4.21
CA ILE A 69 -11.72 2.22 -4.79
C ILE A 69 -11.10 0.99 -5.45
N PHE A 70 -10.50 1.21 -6.60
CA PHE A 70 -9.69 0.23 -7.29
C PHE A 70 -8.23 0.67 -7.24
N LEU A 71 -7.37 -0.16 -6.59
CA LEU A 71 -5.94 0.08 -6.51
C LEU A 71 -5.19 -0.83 -7.47
N VAL A 72 -4.19 -0.28 -8.12
CA VAL A 72 -3.23 -1.02 -8.92
C VAL A 72 -1.82 -0.64 -8.51
N VAL A 73 -1.06 -1.60 -8.01
CA VAL A 73 0.38 -1.46 -7.79
C VAL A 73 1.11 -2.03 -9.00
N ALA A 74 2.02 -1.24 -9.56
CA ALA A 74 2.66 -1.57 -10.83
C ALA A 74 3.61 -2.77 -10.72
N LEU A 75 3.79 -3.45 -11.85
CA LEU A 75 4.86 -4.42 -12.05
C LEU A 75 6.22 -3.84 -11.66
N ALA A 76 7.07 -4.67 -11.08
CA ALA A 76 8.40 -4.34 -10.59
C ALA A 76 8.45 -3.38 -9.38
N TYR A 77 7.31 -3.04 -8.76
CA TYR A 77 7.35 -2.39 -7.46
C TYR A 77 8.05 -3.32 -6.45
N CYS A 78 8.95 -2.75 -5.66
CA CYS A 78 9.73 -3.49 -4.67
C CYS A 78 9.41 -3.01 -3.26
N CYS A 79 9.40 -3.94 -2.30
CA CYS A 79 9.29 -3.64 -0.87
C CYS A 79 10.29 -4.46 -0.05
N ASP A 80 10.50 -4.07 1.20
CA ASP A 80 11.37 -4.75 2.16
C ASP A 80 10.65 -5.86 2.93
N GLY A 81 9.36 -6.04 2.70
CA GLY A 81 8.50 -6.96 3.42
C GLY A 81 7.83 -6.34 4.62
N ALA A 82 7.33 -7.15 5.53
CA ALA A 82 6.69 -6.67 6.75
C ALA A 82 7.73 -6.10 7.72
N SER A 83 7.93 -4.78 7.70
CA SER A 83 8.90 -4.09 8.55
C SER A 83 8.68 -4.45 10.03
N CYS A 84 9.77 -4.85 10.70
CA CYS A 84 9.79 -5.25 12.11
C CYS A 84 8.95 -6.51 12.46
N ALA A 85 8.51 -7.31 11.48
CA ALA A 85 7.76 -8.53 11.69
C ALA A 85 8.22 -9.64 10.72
N PRO A 86 7.92 -10.94 10.99
CA PRO A 86 8.23 -12.01 10.05
C PRO A 86 7.50 -11.82 8.70
N ASP A 87 8.18 -12.07 7.59
CA ASP A 87 7.60 -12.01 6.26
C ASP A 87 6.74 -13.25 5.99
N LEU A 88 5.50 -13.26 6.49
CA LEU A 88 4.56 -14.35 6.25
C LEU A 88 3.88 -14.18 4.90
N GLU A 89 3.80 -15.26 4.13
CA GLU A 89 3.23 -15.28 2.79
C GLU A 89 1.80 -14.72 2.73
N CYS A 90 0.99 -15.04 3.73
CA CYS A 90 -0.41 -14.56 3.84
C CYS A 90 -0.53 -13.05 4.18
N VAL A 91 0.58 -12.37 4.49
CA VAL A 91 0.64 -10.94 4.83
C VAL A 91 1.19 -10.12 3.67
N MET A 92 2.01 -10.73 2.80
CA MET A 92 2.79 -10.02 1.79
C MET A 92 1.95 -9.21 0.79
N ASP A 93 0.80 -9.70 0.35
CA ASP A 93 -0.06 -8.93 -0.55
C ASP A 93 -0.58 -7.66 0.14
N GLY A 94 -0.86 -7.74 1.45
CA GLY A 94 -1.19 -6.57 2.26
C GLY A 94 -0.06 -5.56 2.30
N THR A 95 1.17 -6.02 2.49
CA THR A 95 2.37 -5.17 2.47
C THR A 95 2.52 -4.45 1.14
N PHE A 96 2.38 -5.15 0.02
CA PHE A 96 2.47 -4.55 -1.32
C PHE A 96 1.38 -3.52 -1.62
N VAL A 97 0.26 -3.55 -0.92
CA VAL A 97 -0.78 -2.50 -1.03
C VAL A 97 -0.51 -1.34 -0.05
N HIS A 98 -0.07 -1.67 1.16
CA HIS A 98 0.19 -0.71 2.23
C HIS A 98 1.38 0.21 1.93
N ASP A 99 2.53 -0.37 1.55
CA ASP A 99 3.78 0.36 1.41
C ASP A 99 3.73 1.48 0.36
N PRO A 100 3.17 1.28 -0.85
CA PRO A 100 3.04 2.39 -1.80
C PRO A 100 2.08 3.48 -1.33
N VAL A 101 1.04 3.15 -0.57
CA VAL A 101 0.16 4.18 0.03
C VAL A 101 0.92 5.02 1.04
N TYR A 102 1.79 4.40 1.85
CA TYR A 102 2.66 5.10 2.80
C TYR A 102 3.73 5.93 2.09
N GLN A 103 4.35 5.37 1.05
CA GLN A 103 5.40 6.03 0.26
C GLN A 103 4.88 7.31 -0.42
N PHE A 104 3.67 7.28 -0.95
CA PHE A 104 3.05 8.39 -1.70
C PHE A 104 1.98 9.13 -0.89
N ALA A 105 1.99 9.00 0.44
CA ALA A 105 0.93 9.55 1.29
C ALA A 105 0.79 11.07 1.19
N GLU A 106 1.88 11.81 1.01
CA GLU A 106 1.84 13.27 0.84
C GLU A 106 1.19 13.65 -0.50
N GLU A 107 1.51 12.94 -1.58
CA GLU A 107 0.95 13.19 -2.91
C GLU A 107 -0.55 12.83 -2.96
N ILE A 108 -0.93 11.70 -2.35
CA ILE A 108 -2.33 11.28 -2.24
C ILE A 108 -3.11 12.29 -1.40
N ALA A 109 -2.57 12.72 -0.27
CA ALA A 109 -3.20 13.70 0.60
C ALA A 109 -3.43 15.04 -0.12
N ALA A 110 -2.45 15.50 -0.90
CA ALA A 110 -2.58 16.69 -1.72
C ALA A 110 -3.67 16.55 -2.79
N ALA A 111 -3.71 15.41 -3.48
CA ALA A 111 -4.72 15.13 -4.51
C ALA A 111 -6.15 15.07 -3.93
N TRP A 112 -6.31 14.57 -2.71
CA TRP A 112 -7.62 14.41 -2.04
C TRP A 112 -8.00 15.59 -1.13
N GLY A 113 -7.11 16.58 -0.97
CA GLY A 113 -7.38 17.73 -0.10
C GLY A 113 -7.50 17.33 1.38
N CYS A 114 -6.78 16.31 1.83
CA CYS A 114 -6.84 15.80 3.20
C CYS A 114 -5.46 15.81 3.89
N GLY A 115 -5.44 15.49 5.19
CA GLY A 115 -4.18 15.37 5.92
C GLY A 115 -3.48 14.02 5.65
N VAL A 116 -2.15 14.02 5.62
CA VAL A 116 -1.31 12.82 5.44
C VAL A 116 -1.68 11.70 6.43
N ALA A 117 -1.95 12.05 7.70
CA ALA A 117 -2.37 11.09 8.70
C ALA A 117 -3.66 10.34 8.34
N ALA A 118 -4.56 10.96 7.58
CA ALA A 118 -5.77 10.29 7.10
C ALA A 118 -5.44 9.23 6.04
N VAL A 119 -4.52 9.55 5.12
CA VAL A 119 -4.05 8.61 4.10
C VAL A 119 -3.33 7.42 4.74
N LEU A 120 -2.46 7.66 5.72
CA LEU A 120 -1.75 6.59 6.43
C LEU A 120 -2.71 5.65 7.15
N ARG A 121 -3.71 6.18 7.88
CA ARG A 121 -4.77 5.35 8.50
C ARG A 121 -5.58 4.54 7.47
N TRP A 122 -5.81 5.13 6.30
CA TRP A 122 -6.44 4.39 5.22
C TRP A 122 -5.54 3.26 4.71
N GLY A 123 -4.23 3.49 4.56
CA GLY A 123 -3.24 2.46 4.24
C GLY A 123 -3.27 1.29 5.23
N ASP A 124 -3.34 1.57 6.54
CA ASP A 124 -3.47 0.55 7.58
C ASP A 124 -4.77 -0.25 7.44
N ALA A 125 -5.87 0.43 7.14
CA ALA A 125 -7.15 -0.23 6.93
C ALA A 125 -7.14 -1.12 5.67
N LEU A 126 -6.50 -0.67 4.57
CA LEU A 126 -6.26 -1.47 3.37
C LEU A 126 -5.43 -2.72 3.68
N PHE A 127 -4.36 -2.59 4.43
CA PHE A 127 -3.53 -3.70 4.87
C PHE A 127 -4.38 -4.79 5.55
N SER A 128 -5.21 -4.38 6.52
CA SER A 128 -6.12 -5.30 7.21
C SER A 128 -7.15 -5.95 6.28
N GLU A 129 -7.71 -5.17 5.34
CA GLU A 129 -8.70 -5.65 4.37
C GLU A 129 -8.10 -6.68 3.42
N VAL A 130 -6.91 -6.42 2.87
CA VAL A 130 -6.21 -7.36 1.98
C VAL A 130 -5.90 -8.66 2.71
N MET A 131 -5.39 -8.60 3.93
CA MET A 131 -5.17 -9.79 4.75
C MET A 131 -6.45 -10.57 4.99
N LEU A 132 -7.60 -9.90 5.18
CA LEU A 132 -8.90 -10.55 5.32
C LEU A 132 -9.30 -11.27 4.02
N HIS A 133 -9.16 -10.63 2.88
CA HIS A 133 -9.47 -11.22 1.58
C HIS A 133 -8.56 -12.41 1.23
N ARG A 134 -7.34 -12.40 1.75
CA ARG A 134 -6.39 -13.52 1.63
C ARG A 134 -6.59 -14.61 2.68
N HIS A 135 -7.70 -14.56 3.43
CA HIS A 135 -8.03 -15.52 4.49
C HIS A 135 -6.93 -15.67 5.57
N THR A 136 -6.14 -14.62 5.79
CA THR A 136 -5.13 -14.60 6.85
C THR A 136 -5.81 -14.84 8.20
N PRO A 137 -5.31 -15.77 9.03
CA PRO A 137 -5.90 -16.06 10.35
C PRO A 137 -6.04 -14.80 11.20
N LYS A 138 -7.16 -14.67 11.92
CA LYS A 138 -7.47 -13.47 12.71
C LYS A 138 -6.34 -13.08 13.66
N VAL A 139 -5.70 -14.06 14.31
CA VAL A 139 -4.62 -13.82 15.27
C VAL A 139 -3.41 -13.17 14.56
N ILE A 140 -3.07 -13.61 13.36
CA ILE A 140 -1.99 -13.04 12.55
C ILE A 140 -2.38 -11.63 12.11
N ARG A 141 -3.61 -11.43 11.61
CA ARG A 141 -4.07 -10.08 11.20
C ARG A 141 -3.97 -9.09 12.36
N VAL A 142 -4.40 -9.46 13.55
CA VAL A 142 -4.31 -8.59 14.73
C VAL A 142 -2.86 -8.32 15.11
N ALA A 143 -2.00 -9.36 15.09
CA ALA A 143 -0.58 -9.24 15.43
C ALA A 143 0.19 -8.30 14.50
N TYR A 144 -0.23 -8.19 13.24
CA TYR A 144 0.38 -7.27 12.28
C TYR A 144 -0.28 -5.90 12.26
N TYR A 145 -1.63 -5.86 12.32
CA TYR A 145 -2.37 -4.61 12.23
C TYR A 145 -2.11 -3.68 13.41
N VAL A 146 -2.07 -4.21 14.63
CA VAL A 146 -1.90 -3.39 15.84
C VAL A 146 -0.56 -2.64 15.85
N PRO A 147 0.60 -3.28 15.64
CA PRO A 147 1.87 -2.55 15.54
C PRO A 147 1.89 -1.53 14.40
N VAL A 148 1.37 -1.89 13.22
CA VAL A 148 1.34 -0.98 12.05
C VAL A 148 0.50 0.26 12.36
N SER A 149 -0.70 0.10 12.90
CA SER A 149 -1.60 1.22 13.19
C SER A 149 -1.13 2.10 14.35
N LEU A 150 -0.38 1.56 15.32
CA LEU A 150 0.17 2.33 16.44
C LEU A 150 1.50 2.99 16.11
N ALA A 151 2.37 2.33 15.36
CA ALA A 151 3.72 2.78 15.08
C ALA A 151 3.89 3.40 13.68
N GLY A 152 3.01 3.10 12.73
CA GLY A 152 3.16 3.50 11.34
C GLY A 152 3.28 5.01 11.15
N TYR A 153 2.42 5.80 11.77
CA TYR A 153 2.49 7.26 11.65
C TYR A 153 3.73 7.87 12.31
N PRO A 154 4.06 7.57 13.57
CA PRO A 154 5.31 8.06 14.19
C PRO A 154 6.56 7.60 13.44
N TYR A 155 6.59 6.35 12.98
CA TYR A 155 7.72 5.77 12.25
C TYR A 155 7.90 6.46 10.88
N ASN A 156 6.84 6.61 10.11
CA ASN A 156 6.87 7.33 8.82
C ASN A 156 7.39 8.75 9.01
N ARG A 157 6.90 9.48 10.01
CA ARG A 157 7.36 10.84 10.33
C ARG A 157 8.85 10.88 10.71
N ALA A 158 9.32 9.89 11.48
CA ALA A 158 10.73 9.79 11.88
C ALA A 158 11.63 9.47 10.68
N LEU A 159 11.22 8.58 9.78
CA LEU A 159 11.94 8.27 8.54
C LEU A 159 12.05 9.49 7.62
N HIS A 160 10.94 10.21 7.39
CA HIS A 160 10.96 11.44 6.60
C HIS A 160 11.87 12.51 7.21
N TRP A 161 11.95 12.59 8.54
CA TRP A 161 12.87 13.48 9.23
C TRP A 161 14.33 13.03 9.09
N TRP A 162 14.60 11.72 9.27
CA TRP A 162 15.95 11.14 9.22
C TRP A 162 16.57 11.17 7.82
N HIS A 163 15.81 10.84 6.79
CA HIS A 163 16.27 10.83 5.40
C HIS A 163 16.27 12.22 4.74
N GLY A 164 15.94 13.27 5.49
CA GLY A 164 16.02 14.67 5.06
C GLY A 164 15.38 14.85 3.70
N ARG A 165 14.05 14.68 3.61
CA ARG A 165 13.20 14.98 2.44
C ARG A 165 13.98 15.09 1.13
N LYS A 166 14.62 14.03 0.70
CA LYS A 166 14.84 13.89 -0.73
C LYS A 166 13.51 13.35 -1.26
N PRO A 167 12.77 14.11 -2.09
CA PRO A 167 11.77 13.48 -2.93
C PRO A 167 12.52 12.31 -3.56
N GLN A 168 11.99 11.10 -3.49
CA GLN A 168 12.46 10.06 -4.39
C GLN A 168 12.05 10.57 -5.77
N ASP A 169 12.95 11.37 -6.35
CA ASP A 169 12.87 11.71 -7.75
C ASP A 169 12.78 10.37 -8.46
N GLY A 170 11.72 10.16 -9.21
CA GLY A 170 11.40 8.90 -9.86
C GLY A 170 12.46 8.38 -10.85
N THR A 171 13.72 8.71 -10.60
CA THR A 171 14.91 8.40 -11.41
C THR A 171 15.60 7.10 -11.00
N GLN A 172 15.26 6.47 -9.87
CA GLN A 172 15.62 5.08 -9.69
C GLN A 172 14.70 4.23 -10.57
N GLY A 173 15.08 4.12 -11.84
CA GLY A 173 14.51 3.16 -12.74
C GLY A 173 14.57 1.75 -12.12
N PRO A 174 13.69 0.82 -12.53
CA PRO A 174 13.79 -0.56 -12.08
C PRO A 174 15.23 -1.03 -12.32
N PRO A 175 15.83 -1.78 -11.37
CA PRO A 175 17.12 -2.40 -11.63
C PRO A 175 17.01 -3.12 -12.97
N ALA A 176 18.00 -2.89 -13.85
CA ALA A 176 18.03 -3.53 -15.16
C ALA A 176 17.79 -5.02 -14.94
N ILE A 177 16.73 -5.56 -15.54
CA ILE A 177 16.47 -6.98 -15.52
C ILE A 177 17.66 -7.58 -16.30
N ALA A 178 18.62 -8.16 -15.58
CA ALA A 178 19.69 -8.90 -16.19
C ALA A 178 19.02 -10.03 -16.99
N GLY A 179 19.03 -9.91 -18.31
CA GLY A 179 18.55 -10.92 -19.22
C GLY A 179 19.38 -12.18 -19.00
N GLY A 180 18.71 -13.26 -18.65
CA GLY A 180 19.19 -14.61 -18.67
C GLY A 180 18.37 -15.39 -19.68
#